data_c95d81bcbac796edc85599e7a70bb21f
#
_entry.id   c95d81bcbac796edc85599e7a70bb21f
#
_cell.length_a   1.000
_cell.length_b   1.000
_cell.length_c   1.000
_cell.angle_alpha   90.00
_cell.angle_beta   90.00
_cell.angle_gamma   90.00
#
_symmetry.space_group_name_H-M   'P 1'
#
loop_
_entity.id
_entity.type
_entity.pdbx_description
1 polymer ?
#
loop_
_entity_poly.entity_id
_entity_poly.type
_entity_poly.pdbx_seq_one_letter_code
_entity_poly.pdbx_strand_id
1 'polypeptide(L)'
;MEQVFAQAEGWVSTLVREGPQMVLFKSNPVDVKPFFHEHLRRGFETLVLTSATLRDGKGFNGLRLRLGLTEEEAGRAEHVESPFDFGAQGLLFVPPGLPERRAGRDALGDPAWVEAGLEAMERLLRASRGRALILFTSRKMLAALRPRLQAALPDLTLFVQGDGLTRNQLMDRFKATPRAAILGLASFWQGVDLPGEVLS
;
A
#
# COMPACT_ATOMS: atom_id res chain seq x y z
N MET A 1 34.29 1.51 -1.08
CA MET A 1 33.67 2.65 -1.82
C MET A 1 33.59 2.41 -3.32
N GLU A 2 34.54 1.75 -3.94
CA GLU A 2 34.53 1.44 -5.40
C GLU A 2 33.37 0.53 -5.83
N GLN A 3 32.95 -0.43 -5.02
CA GLN A 3 31.80 -1.32 -5.35
C GLN A 3 30.45 -0.60 -5.37
N VAL A 4 30.33 0.58 -4.75
CA VAL A 4 29.08 1.35 -4.66
C VAL A 4 28.73 2.02 -6.00
N PHE A 5 29.73 2.30 -6.84
CA PHE A 5 29.53 2.95 -8.14
C PHE A 5 29.65 2.01 -9.33
N ALA A 6 30.12 0.78 -9.13
CA ALA A 6 30.05 -0.23 -10.16
C ALA A 6 28.59 -0.67 -10.30
N GLN A 7 28.01 -0.54 -11.50
CA GLN A 7 26.79 -1.25 -11.85
C GLN A 7 27.10 -2.74 -11.86
N ALA A 8 27.02 -3.38 -10.70
CA ALA A 8 27.17 -4.81 -10.63
C ALA A 8 25.99 -5.44 -11.36
N GLU A 9 26.28 -6.37 -12.25
CA GLU A 9 25.25 -7.13 -12.96
C GLU A 9 24.30 -7.78 -11.95
N GLY A 10 22.99 -7.65 -12.17
CA GLY A 10 21.97 -8.14 -11.23
C GLY A 10 21.63 -7.21 -10.06
N TRP A 11 22.11 -5.96 -10.04
CA TRP A 11 21.75 -4.97 -9.02
C TRP A 11 21.11 -3.73 -9.65
N VAL A 12 20.12 -3.17 -8.97
CA VAL A 12 19.53 -1.87 -9.29
C VAL A 12 19.96 -0.86 -8.24
N SER A 13 20.69 0.15 -8.70
CA SER A 13 21.18 1.23 -7.85
C SER A 13 20.41 2.52 -8.11
N THR A 14 19.99 3.19 -7.06
CA THR A 14 19.24 4.44 -7.13
C THR A 14 19.82 5.47 -6.17
N LEU A 15 19.86 6.72 -6.62
CA LEU A 15 20.14 7.86 -5.76
C LEU A 15 18.81 8.51 -5.36
N VAL A 16 18.56 8.59 -4.07
CA VAL A 16 17.37 9.24 -3.52
C VAL A 16 17.78 10.46 -2.72
N ARG A 17 17.28 11.62 -3.11
CA ARG A 17 17.49 12.85 -2.33
C ARG A 17 16.43 12.93 -1.24
N GLU A 18 16.87 12.85 0.02
CA GLU A 18 16.02 13.05 1.20
C GLU A 18 16.32 14.41 1.82
N GLY A 19 15.55 15.43 1.38
CA GLY A 19 15.75 16.80 1.83
C GLY A 19 16.89 17.53 1.13
N PRO A 20 17.28 18.73 1.61
CA PRO A 20 18.25 19.60 0.92
C PRO A 20 19.71 19.12 1.03
N GLN A 21 20.05 18.36 2.07
CA GLN A 21 21.44 18.01 2.39
C GLN A 21 21.75 16.52 2.42
N MET A 22 20.73 15.65 2.26
CA MET A 22 20.94 14.21 2.34
C MET A 22 20.64 13.53 1.02
N VAL A 23 21.61 12.76 0.55
CA VAL A 23 21.48 11.87 -0.60
C VAL A 23 21.72 10.44 -0.14
N LEU A 24 20.74 9.59 -0.32
CA LEU A 24 20.85 8.16 -0.05
C LEU A 24 21.17 7.42 -1.34
N PHE A 25 22.18 6.60 -1.28
CA PHE A 25 22.46 5.60 -2.30
C PHE A 25 21.84 4.28 -1.87
N LYS A 26 20.92 3.76 -2.68
CA LYS A 26 20.27 2.46 -2.46
C LYS A 26 20.66 1.53 -3.57
N SER A 27 21.16 0.35 -3.22
CA SER A 27 21.45 -0.72 -4.16
C SER A 27 20.70 -1.97 -3.74
N ASN A 28 19.88 -2.53 -4.63
CA ASN A 28 19.04 -3.68 -4.37
C ASN A 28 19.32 -4.77 -5.39
N PRO A 29 19.43 -6.04 -4.99
CA PRO A 29 19.57 -7.14 -5.93
C PRO A 29 18.27 -7.31 -6.73
N VAL A 30 18.38 -7.60 -8.01
CA VAL A 30 17.24 -7.97 -8.87
C VAL A 30 16.74 -9.37 -8.51
N ASP A 31 17.65 -10.28 -8.23
CA ASP A 31 17.33 -11.62 -7.73
C ASP A 31 17.69 -11.73 -6.24
N VAL A 32 16.68 -11.95 -5.42
CA VAL A 32 16.85 -12.07 -3.97
C VAL A 32 17.17 -13.49 -3.50
N LYS A 33 17.11 -14.50 -4.38
CA LYS A 33 17.34 -15.91 -4.03
C LYS A 33 18.70 -16.16 -3.39
N PRO A 34 19.84 -15.72 -3.99
CA PRO A 34 21.15 -15.94 -3.40
C PRO A 34 21.25 -15.31 -2.00
N PHE A 35 20.73 -14.10 -1.86
CA PHE A 35 20.72 -13.38 -0.58
C PHE A 35 19.88 -14.12 0.48
N PHE A 36 18.70 -14.60 0.10
CA PHE A 36 17.82 -15.36 0.99
C PHE A 36 18.51 -16.65 1.48
N HIS A 37 19.14 -17.40 0.56
CA HIS A 37 19.81 -18.65 0.91
C HIS A 37 21.05 -18.42 1.78
N GLU A 38 21.87 -17.42 1.47
CA GLU A 38 23.10 -17.14 2.19
C GLU A 38 22.88 -16.59 3.59
N HIS A 39 21.95 -15.62 3.72
CA HIS A 39 21.80 -14.85 4.97
C HIS A 39 20.65 -15.33 5.86
N LEU A 40 19.64 -15.98 5.30
CA LEU A 40 18.48 -16.46 6.06
C LEU A 40 18.45 -17.99 6.12
N ARG A 41 18.39 -18.67 4.97
CA ARG A 41 18.16 -20.12 4.94
C ARG A 41 19.27 -20.92 5.62
N ARG A 42 20.54 -20.56 5.41
CA ARG A 42 21.69 -21.24 6.01
C ARG A 42 21.92 -20.89 7.48
N GLY A 43 21.39 -19.78 7.94
CA GLY A 43 21.59 -19.29 9.31
C GLY A 43 20.68 -19.95 10.34
N PHE A 44 19.67 -20.70 9.91
CA PHE A 44 18.64 -21.25 10.82
C PHE A 44 18.31 -22.69 10.45
N GLU A 45 18.17 -23.55 11.47
CA GLU A 45 17.70 -24.93 11.28
C GLU A 45 16.23 -24.95 10.84
N THR A 46 15.44 -24.05 11.40
CA THR A 46 14.02 -23.89 11.08
C THR A 46 13.71 -22.45 10.74
N LEU A 47 13.01 -22.22 9.64
CA LEU A 47 12.55 -20.92 9.21
C LEU A 47 11.03 -20.96 8.99
N VAL A 48 10.30 -20.11 9.67
CA VAL A 48 8.85 -19.98 9.52
C VAL A 48 8.54 -18.65 8.82
N LEU A 49 7.89 -18.73 7.67
CA LEU A 49 7.41 -17.57 6.92
C LEU A 49 5.90 -17.44 7.10
N THR A 50 5.44 -16.32 7.59
CA THR A 50 4.02 -16.08 7.81
C THR A 50 3.60 -14.69 7.30
N SER A 51 2.49 -14.64 6.59
CA SER A 51 1.86 -13.39 6.15
C SER A 51 0.46 -13.70 5.60
N ALA A 52 -0.40 -12.71 5.56
CA ALA A 52 -1.71 -12.79 4.92
C ALA A 52 -1.65 -12.91 3.39
N THR A 53 -0.49 -12.62 2.77
CA THR A 53 -0.32 -12.52 1.31
C THR A 53 0.75 -13.44 0.73
N LEU A 54 1.16 -14.49 1.45
CA LEU A 54 2.13 -15.47 0.93
C LEU A 54 1.53 -16.41 -0.11
N ARG A 55 0.23 -16.70 0.03
CA ARG A 55 -0.50 -17.55 -0.89
C ARG A 55 -0.97 -16.72 -2.08
N ASP A 56 -0.74 -17.21 -3.29
CA ASP A 56 -1.45 -16.77 -4.48
C ASP A 56 -2.65 -17.70 -4.75
N GLY A 57 -3.50 -17.38 -5.71
CA GLY A 57 -4.70 -18.18 -6.00
C GLY A 57 -4.44 -19.68 -6.30
N LYS A 58 -3.19 -20.08 -6.50
CA LYS A 58 -2.75 -21.43 -6.82
C LYS A 58 -1.90 -22.09 -5.71
N GLY A 59 -1.75 -21.42 -4.56
CA GLY A 59 -0.97 -21.93 -3.44
C GLY A 59 0.26 -21.08 -3.13
N PHE A 60 1.39 -21.73 -2.79
CA PHE A 60 2.61 -21.04 -2.37
C PHE A 60 3.72 -21.03 -3.42
N ASN A 61 3.41 -21.44 -4.65
CA ASN A 61 4.41 -21.60 -5.71
C ASN A 61 5.08 -20.28 -6.10
N GLY A 62 4.34 -19.17 -6.11
CA GLY A 62 4.90 -17.85 -6.38
C GLY A 62 5.98 -17.45 -5.37
N LEU A 63 5.75 -17.74 -4.07
CA LEU A 63 6.73 -17.49 -3.02
C LEU A 63 7.96 -18.41 -3.17
N ARG A 64 7.73 -19.70 -3.39
CA ARG A 64 8.81 -20.68 -3.58
C ARG A 64 9.74 -20.28 -4.71
N LEU A 65 9.17 -19.92 -5.86
CA LEU A 65 9.94 -19.45 -7.02
C LEU A 65 10.73 -18.17 -6.73
N ARG A 66 10.16 -17.23 -6.02
CA ARG A 66 10.83 -15.96 -5.65
C ARG A 66 11.99 -16.17 -4.69
N LEU A 67 11.88 -17.14 -3.79
CA LEU A 67 12.92 -17.46 -2.81
C LEU A 67 13.89 -18.55 -3.30
N GLY A 68 13.61 -19.19 -4.43
CA GLY A 68 14.41 -20.28 -4.97
C GLY A 68 14.35 -21.56 -4.14
N LEU A 69 13.21 -21.81 -3.49
CA LEU A 69 13.00 -23.01 -2.68
C LEU A 69 12.49 -24.16 -3.55
N THR A 70 13.10 -25.33 -3.40
CA THR A 70 12.55 -26.58 -3.94
C THR A 70 11.34 -27.04 -3.11
N GLU A 71 10.58 -28.01 -3.59
CA GLU A 71 9.45 -28.55 -2.82
C GLU A 71 9.90 -29.22 -1.51
N GLU A 72 11.04 -29.89 -1.53
CA GLU A 72 11.64 -30.52 -0.35
C GLU A 72 12.10 -29.48 0.68
N GLU A 73 12.75 -28.40 0.22
CA GLU A 73 13.21 -27.31 1.09
C GLU A 73 12.07 -26.46 1.65
N ALA A 74 10.97 -26.35 0.93
CA ALA A 74 9.82 -25.56 1.35
C ALA A 74 9.04 -26.18 2.53
N GLY A 75 9.27 -27.48 2.82
CA GLY A 75 8.65 -28.13 3.96
C GLY A 75 7.12 -28.02 3.96
N ARG A 76 6.55 -27.83 5.15
CA ARG A 76 5.09 -27.70 5.35
C ARG A 76 4.61 -26.31 5.01
N ALA A 77 3.62 -26.22 4.15
CA ALA A 77 2.93 -24.99 3.82
C ALA A 77 1.44 -25.11 4.17
N GLU A 78 0.94 -24.21 5.00
CA GLU A 78 -0.45 -24.22 5.47
C GLU A 78 -1.15 -22.92 5.16
N HIS A 79 -2.41 -23.03 4.84
CA HIS A 79 -3.34 -21.92 4.72
C HIS A 79 -4.39 -22.03 5.84
N VAL A 80 -4.48 -20.99 6.63
CA VAL A 80 -5.52 -20.85 7.64
C VAL A 80 -6.61 -19.96 7.07
N GLU A 81 -7.83 -20.44 7.02
CA GLU A 81 -8.97 -19.69 6.53
C GLU A 81 -9.23 -18.46 7.41
N SER A 82 -9.76 -17.41 6.79
CA SER A 82 -10.16 -16.21 7.52
C SER A 82 -11.34 -16.51 8.46
N PRO A 83 -11.32 -16.02 9.71
CA PRO A 83 -12.48 -16.11 10.59
C PRO A 83 -13.62 -15.17 10.19
N PHE A 84 -13.39 -14.26 9.23
CA PHE A 84 -14.37 -13.29 8.77
C PHE A 84 -15.17 -13.83 7.57
N ASP A 85 -16.49 -13.73 7.64
CA ASP A 85 -17.38 -13.98 6.51
C ASP A 85 -17.44 -12.72 5.64
N PHE A 86 -16.51 -12.60 4.69
CA PHE A 86 -16.45 -11.45 3.77
C PHE A 86 -17.69 -11.34 2.88
N GLY A 87 -18.40 -12.46 2.62
CA GLY A 87 -19.62 -12.43 1.83
C GLY A 87 -20.78 -11.73 2.54
N ALA A 88 -20.85 -11.89 3.87
CA ALA A 88 -21.87 -11.26 4.70
C ALA A 88 -21.42 -9.89 5.28
N GLN A 89 -20.11 -9.72 5.52
CA GLN A 89 -19.58 -8.55 6.24
C GLN A 89 -18.93 -7.51 5.33
N GLY A 90 -18.60 -7.86 4.08
CA GLY A 90 -17.92 -6.98 3.13
C GLY A 90 -18.80 -6.64 1.93
N LEU A 91 -18.70 -5.39 1.46
CA LEU A 91 -19.31 -4.94 0.21
C LEU A 91 -18.24 -4.37 -0.70
N LEU A 92 -17.99 -5.02 -1.83
CA LEU A 92 -17.17 -4.44 -2.90
C LEU A 92 -18.06 -3.60 -3.81
N PHE A 93 -17.90 -2.29 -3.77
CA PHE A 93 -18.59 -1.37 -4.66
C PHE A 93 -17.65 -0.83 -5.73
N VAL A 94 -17.96 -1.09 -6.99
CA VAL A 94 -17.28 -0.50 -8.14
C VAL A 94 -18.23 0.51 -8.76
N PRO A 95 -17.91 1.83 -8.75
CA PRO A 95 -18.80 2.84 -9.30
C PRO A 95 -19.10 2.56 -10.78
N PRO A 96 -20.38 2.47 -11.17
CA PRO A 96 -20.74 2.29 -12.58
C PRO A 96 -20.42 3.56 -13.38
N GLY A 97 -20.08 3.38 -14.64
CA GLY A 97 -19.88 4.52 -15.57
C GLY A 97 -18.57 5.29 -15.38
N LEU A 98 -17.61 4.77 -14.62
CA LEU A 98 -16.28 5.36 -14.63
C LEU A 98 -15.68 5.29 -16.04
N PRO A 99 -15.17 6.40 -16.58
CA PRO A 99 -14.48 6.39 -17.85
C PRO A 99 -13.30 5.41 -17.84
N GLU A 100 -13.00 4.83 -18.98
CA GLU A 100 -11.79 4.03 -19.13
C GLU A 100 -10.56 4.89 -18.83
N ARG A 101 -9.68 4.42 -17.97
CA ARG A 101 -8.45 5.13 -17.64
C ARG A 101 -7.49 5.08 -18.81
N ARG A 102 -7.39 6.16 -19.55
CA ARG A 102 -6.39 6.31 -20.60
C ARG A 102 -5.06 6.78 -20.01
N ALA A 103 -3.95 6.32 -20.59
CA ALA A 103 -2.64 6.84 -20.26
C ALA A 103 -2.58 8.33 -20.65
N GLY A 104 -2.64 9.21 -19.67
CA GLY A 104 -2.51 10.65 -19.90
C GLY A 104 -1.04 11.08 -20.01
N ARG A 105 -0.81 12.24 -20.63
CA ARG A 105 0.54 12.84 -20.72
C ARG A 105 1.03 13.39 -19.39
N ASP A 106 0.13 13.65 -18.45
CA ASP A 106 0.48 14.13 -17.12
C ASP A 106 0.39 13.02 -16.06
N ALA A 107 0.91 13.32 -14.88
CA ALA A 107 1.00 12.35 -13.79
C ALA A 107 -0.37 12.03 -13.13
N LEU A 108 -1.43 12.76 -13.49
CA LEU A 108 -2.78 12.57 -12.96
C LEU A 108 -3.60 11.65 -13.87
N GLY A 109 -3.21 11.51 -15.14
CA GLY A 109 -3.92 10.69 -16.13
C GLY A 109 -5.05 11.44 -16.82
N ASP A 110 -6.10 10.72 -17.20
CA ASP A 110 -7.26 11.28 -17.92
C ASP A 110 -8.09 12.19 -16.99
N PRO A 111 -8.29 13.47 -17.33
CA PRO A 111 -9.11 14.39 -16.52
C PRO A 111 -10.54 13.88 -16.28
N ALA A 112 -11.18 13.27 -17.27
CA ALA A 112 -12.54 12.76 -17.11
C ALA A 112 -12.59 11.62 -16.08
N TRP A 113 -11.57 10.76 -16.07
CA TRP A 113 -11.44 9.71 -15.06
C TRP A 113 -11.22 10.28 -13.65
N VAL A 114 -10.40 11.32 -13.55
CA VAL A 114 -10.12 12.01 -12.27
C VAL A 114 -11.38 12.66 -11.71
N GLU A 115 -12.17 13.36 -12.54
CA GLU A 115 -13.44 13.98 -12.16
C GLU A 115 -14.44 12.93 -11.68
N ALA A 116 -14.70 11.91 -12.45
CA ALA A 116 -15.63 10.84 -12.09
C ALA A 116 -15.21 10.11 -10.81
N GLY A 117 -13.88 9.90 -10.63
CA GLY A 117 -13.33 9.34 -9.40
C GLY A 117 -13.53 10.25 -8.19
N LEU A 118 -13.38 11.56 -8.35
CA LEU A 118 -13.60 12.53 -7.29
C LEU A 118 -15.08 12.57 -6.88
N GLU A 119 -16.01 12.60 -7.84
CA GLU A 119 -17.45 12.54 -7.57
C GLU A 119 -17.84 11.27 -6.83
N ALA A 120 -17.29 10.13 -7.25
CA ALA A 120 -17.54 8.86 -6.57
C ALA A 120 -17.01 8.88 -5.12
N MET A 121 -15.80 9.39 -4.90
CA MET A 121 -15.22 9.55 -3.56
C MET A 121 -16.06 10.48 -2.69
N GLU A 122 -16.52 11.62 -3.22
CA GLU A 122 -17.36 12.56 -2.50
C GLU A 122 -18.68 11.90 -2.04
N ARG A 123 -19.35 11.19 -2.93
CA ARG A 123 -20.59 10.47 -2.62
C ARG A 123 -20.40 9.41 -1.53
N LEU A 124 -19.32 8.63 -1.61
CA LEU A 124 -18.99 7.61 -0.61
C LEU A 124 -18.66 8.24 0.74
N LEU A 125 -17.88 9.34 0.76
CA LEU A 125 -17.53 10.04 1.99
C LEU A 125 -18.73 10.69 2.66
N ARG A 126 -19.70 11.18 1.89
CA ARG A 126 -20.97 11.67 2.44
C ARG A 126 -21.80 10.54 3.04
N ALA A 127 -21.89 9.41 2.35
CA ALA A 127 -22.64 8.24 2.80
C ALA A 127 -22.06 7.63 4.08
N SER A 128 -20.74 7.50 4.18
CA SER A 128 -20.03 6.97 5.35
C SER A 128 -19.83 8.01 6.46
N ARG A 129 -20.24 9.27 6.26
CA ARG A 129 -19.99 10.41 7.16
C ARG A 129 -18.50 10.63 7.48
N GLY A 130 -17.65 10.40 6.52
CA GLY A 130 -16.20 10.34 6.68
C GLY A 130 -15.76 8.91 6.93
N ARG A 131 -15.52 8.50 8.15
CA ARG A 131 -15.10 7.15 8.60
C ARG A 131 -14.47 6.27 7.50
N ALA A 132 -13.54 6.86 6.75
CA ALA A 132 -13.01 6.28 5.52
C ALA A 132 -11.48 6.33 5.47
N LEU A 133 -10.92 5.30 4.86
CA LEU A 133 -9.51 5.25 4.48
C LEU A 133 -9.42 5.29 2.95
N ILE A 134 -8.89 6.39 2.42
CA ILE A 134 -8.70 6.57 0.98
C ILE A 134 -7.25 6.27 0.64
N LEU A 135 -7.03 5.25 -0.19
CA LEU A 135 -5.71 4.75 -0.52
C LEU A 135 -5.28 5.19 -1.91
N PHE A 136 -4.17 5.89 -1.97
CA PHE A 136 -3.57 6.37 -3.20
C PHE A 136 -2.31 5.58 -3.56
N THR A 137 -2.13 5.33 -4.84
CA THR A 137 -0.89 4.77 -5.40
C THR A 137 0.13 5.84 -5.77
N SER A 138 -0.26 7.13 -5.76
CA SER A 138 0.56 8.24 -6.20
C SER A 138 0.45 9.44 -5.25
N ARG A 139 1.61 9.96 -4.80
CA ARG A 139 1.68 11.22 -4.03
C ARG A 139 1.14 12.41 -4.84
N LYS A 140 1.36 12.44 -6.14
CA LYS A 140 0.87 13.51 -7.03
C LYS A 140 -0.65 13.52 -7.08
N MET A 141 -1.28 12.35 -7.20
CA MET A 141 -2.74 12.22 -7.18
C MET A 141 -3.32 12.67 -5.84
N LEU A 142 -2.75 12.20 -4.73
CA LEU A 142 -3.16 12.62 -3.39
C LEU A 142 -3.08 14.14 -3.22
N ALA A 143 -1.95 14.76 -3.59
CA ALA A 143 -1.75 16.21 -3.49
C ALA A 143 -2.73 17.00 -4.36
N ALA A 144 -3.08 16.51 -5.54
CA ALA A 144 -4.02 17.17 -6.44
C ALA A 144 -5.47 17.05 -5.99
N LEU A 145 -5.87 15.90 -5.43
CA LEU A 145 -7.26 15.65 -5.03
C LEU A 145 -7.59 16.18 -3.63
N ARG A 146 -6.60 16.27 -2.73
CA ARG A 146 -6.80 16.78 -1.37
C ARG A 146 -7.55 18.13 -1.30
N PRO A 147 -7.10 19.22 -1.97
CA PRO A 147 -7.78 20.51 -1.89
C PRO A 147 -9.19 20.46 -2.49
N ARG A 148 -9.42 19.63 -3.48
CA ARG A 148 -10.73 19.46 -4.11
C ARG A 148 -11.69 18.72 -3.18
N LEU A 149 -11.26 17.64 -2.54
CA LEU A 149 -12.03 16.93 -1.53
C LEU A 149 -12.34 17.83 -0.33
N GLN A 150 -11.39 18.64 0.13
CA GLN A 150 -11.60 19.57 1.23
C GLN A 150 -12.61 20.67 0.88
N ALA A 151 -12.59 21.17 -0.37
CA ALA A 151 -13.56 22.15 -0.84
C ALA A 151 -14.97 21.55 -0.98
N ALA A 152 -15.08 20.31 -1.48
CA ALA A 152 -16.36 19.62 -1.62
C ALA A 152 -16.97 19.18 -0.27
N LEU A 153 -16.13 18.95 0.74
CA LEU A 153 -16.50 18.40 2.06
C LEU A 153 -15.86 19.26 3.18
N PRO A 154 -16.28 20.53 3.35
CA PRO A 154 -15.65 21.44 4.31
C PRO A 154 -15.78 20.99 5.77
N ASP A 155 -16.83 20.24 6.09
CA ASP A 155 -17.09 19.70 7.44
C ASP A 155 -16.33 18.39 7.73
N LEU A 156 -15.58 17.87 6.77
CA LEU A 156 -14.82 16.64 6.92
C LEU A 156 -13.36 16.94 7.25
N THR A 157 -12.86 16.37 8.33
CA THR A 157 -11.43 16.47 8.65
C THR A 157 -10.65 15.46 7.81
N LEU A 158 -9.73 15.95 6.99
CA LEU A 158 -8.84 15.10 6.18
C LEU A 158 -7.48 14.98 6.86
N PHE A 159 -7.16 13.79 7.34
CA PHE A 159 -5.83 13.43 7.81
C PHE A 159 -5.00 12.91 6.65
N VAL A 160 -3.84 13.50 6.41
CA VAL A 160 -3.00 13.16 5.26
C VAL A 160 -1.68 12.56 5.71
N GLN A 161 -1.34 11.42 5.15
CA GLN A 161 -0.03 10.82 5.38
C GLN A 161 1.08 11.74 4.85
N GLY A 162 2.00 12.12 5.75
CA GLY A 162 3.13 13.00 5.42
C GLY A 162 2.95 14.46 5.87
N ASP A 163 1.82 14.81 6.49
CA ASP A 163 1.58 16.15 7.06
C ASP A 163 2.18 16.33 8.48
N GLY A 164 3.37 15.80 8.70
CA GLY A 164 4.10 15.99 9.96
C GLY A 164 3.67 15.08 11.11
N LEU A 165 2.63 14.26 10.93
CA LEU A 165 2.22 13.26 11.92
C LEU A 165 2.87 11.91 11.64
N THR A 166 3.30 11.22 12.69
CA THR A 166 3.63 9.80 12.58
C THR A 166 2.36 9.00 12.29
N ARG A 167 2.53 7.78 11.79
CA ARG A 167 1.40 6.87 11.50
C ARG A 167 0.50 6.67 12.72
N ASN A 168 1.09 6.42 13.88
CA ASN A 168 0.33 6.19 15.12
C ASN A 168 -0.44 7.44 15.54
N GLN A 169 0.21 8.61 15.54
CA GLN A 169 -0.46 9.88 15.85
C GLN A 169 -1.62 10.17 14.90
N LEU A 170 -1.46 9.87 13.61
CA LEU A 170 -2.51 10.04 12.62
C LEU A 170 -3.69 9.12 12.90
N MET A 171 -3.43 7.85 13.20
CA MET A 171 -4.45 6.86 13.57
C MET A 171 -5.20 7.26 14.85
N ASP A 172 -4.48 7.70 15.88
CA ASP A 172 -5.09 8.12 17.16
C ASP A 172 -6.00 9.34 16.98
N ARG A 173 -5.54 10.33 16.22
CA ARG A 173 -6.37 11.52 15.90
C ARG A 173 -7.59 11.15 15.07
N PHE A 174 -7.43 10.26 14.09
CA PHE A 174 -8.54 9.79 13.28
C PHE A 174 -9.61 9.11 14.15
N LYS A 175 -9.21 8.21 15.06
CA LYS A 175 -10.11 7.54 16.00
C LYS A 175 -10.88 8.53 16.88
N ALA A 176 -10.22 9.61 17.28
CA ALA A 176 -10.82 10.64 18.14
C ALA A 176 -11.70 11.66 17.39
N THR A 177 -11.71 11.66 16.07
CA THR A 177 -12.43 12.65 15.25
C THR A 177 -13.64 12.03 14.56
N PRO A 178 -14.88 12.37 14.94
CA PRO A 178 -16.09 11.69 14.47
C PRO A 178 -16.34 11.77 12.96
N ARG A 179 -15.93 12.86 12.32
CA ARG A 179 -16.11 13.10 10.88
C ARG A 179 -14.76 13.31 10.21
N ALA A 180 -14.07 12.22 10.00
CA ALA A 180 -12.73 12.26 9.44
C ALA A 180 -12.51 11.18 8.38
N ALA A 181 -11.57 11.45 7.47
CA ALA A 181 -11.03 10.45 6.56
C ALA A 181 -9.51 10.53 6.54
N ILE A 182 -8.87 9.37 6.32
CA ILE A 182 -7.43 9.30 6.12
C ILE A 182 -7.13 9.19 4.63
N LEU A 183 -6.23 10.05 4.14
CA LEU A 183 -5.63 9.95 2.82
C LEU A 183 -4.27 9.27 2.96
N GLY A 184 -4.19 7.99 2.63
CA GLY A 184 -3.01 7.15 2.81
C GLY A 184 -2.32 6.77 1.50
N LEU A 185 -1.04 6.45 1.62
CA LEU A 185 -0.20 5.90 0.55
C LEU A 185 0.14 4.44 0.86
N ALA A 186 1.11 3.87 0.16
CA ALA A 186 1.48 2.46 0.22
C ALA A 186 1.58 1.86 1.63
N SER A 187 2.09 2.60 2.63
CA SER A 187 2.21 2.09 4.00
C SER A 187 0.87 1.94 4.74
N PHE A 188 -0.22 2.51 4.23
CA PHE A 188 -1.58 2.35 4.77
C PHE A 188 -2.38 1.22 4.08
N TRP A 189 -1.83 0.60 3.04
CA TRP A 189 -2.49 -0.53 2.37
C TRP A 189 -2.49 -1.81 3.21
N GLN A 190 -1.61 -1.88 4.22
CA GLN A 190 -1.49 -3.02 5.13
C GLN A 190 -1.23 -2.55 6.56
N GLY A 191 -1.58 -3.42 7.53
CA GLY A 191 -1.30 -3.17 8.94
C GLY A 191 -2.09 -2.02 9.55
N VAL A 192 -3.27 -1.71 9.04
CA VAL A 192 -4.23 -0.79 9.64
C VAL A 192 -5.29 -1.62 10.34
N ASP A 193 -5.45 -1.40 11.64
CA ASP A 193 -6.47 -2.03 12.46
C ASP A 193 -7.35 -0.94 13.09
N LEU A 194 -8.59 -0.88 12.63
CA LEU A 194 -9.60 0.11 13.03
C LEU A 194 -10.91 -0.63 13.32
N PRO A 195 -11.00 -1.28 14.48
CA PRO A 195 -12.18 -2.05 14.83
C PRO A 195 -13.38 -1.17 15.13
N GLY A 196 -14.58 -1.72 14.91
CA GLY A 196 -15.85 -1.09 15.22
C GLY A 196 -16.25 0.01 14.25
N GLU A 197 -16.95 1.02 14.74
CA GLU A 197 -17.56 2.08 13.92
C GLU A 197 -16.58 3.16 13.44
N VAL A 198 -15.30 3.02 13.74
CA VAL A 198 -14.28 4.02 13.36
C VAL A 198 -14.05 4.05 11.86
N LEU A 199 -14.18 2.89 11.21
CA LEU A 199 -14.09 2.73 9.76
C LEU A 199 -15.36 2.02 9.28
N SER A 200 -16.05 2.62 8.31
CA SER A 200 -17.34 2.09 7.79
C SER A 200 -17.20 1.74 6.34
#